data_2fe3c4c528f360cdbec60da568de3b45
#
_entry.id   2fe3c4c528f360cdbec60da568de3b45
#
_cell.length_a   1.000
_cell.length_b   1.000
_cell.length_c   1.000
_cell.angle_alpha   90.00
_cell.angle_beta   90.00
_cell.angle_gamma   90.00
#
_symmetry.space_group_name_H-M   'P 1'
#
loop_
_entity.id
_entity.type
_entity.pdbx_description
1 polymer ?
#
loop_
_entity_poly.entity_id
_entity_poly.type
_entity_poly.pdbx_seq_one_letter_code
_entity_poly.pdbx_strand_id
1 'polypeptide(L)'
;QRQMCIRDRQYNIPEIGIEPGRSIVGEAGITLYEVGTIKDIPGVNKYVSVDGGMSDHIRTALYGAQYEALLVNRNEKANESVTIAGKLCESGDIIVRDAQLPSSVHRGDYLAVLSTGAYHYSMASNYNQMQKPSVFFLKDGKAREVIKRQSLRQLIINDTK
;
A
#
# COMPACT_ATOMS: atom_id res chain seq x y z
N GLN A 1 6.38 22.31 8.51
CA GLN A 1 6.20 22.24 9.98
C GLN A 1 7.38 22.85 10.75
N ARG A 2 8.65 22.46 10.47
CA ARG A 2 9.83 23.05 11.15
C ARG A 2 9.95 24.57 10.97
N GLN A 3 9.61 25.09 9.80
CA GLN A 3 9.66 26.53 9.52
C GLN A 3 8.55 27.30 10.24
N MET A 4 7.37 26.72 10.40
CA MET A 4 6.30 27.31 11.23
C MET A 4 6.73 27.46 12.68
N CYS A 5 7.25 26.38 13.30
CA CYS A 5 7.70 26.42 14.70
C CYS A 5 8.82 27.43 14.97
N ILE A 6 9.67 27.74 13.99
CA ILE A 6 10.74 28.77 14.13
C ILE A 6 10.16 30.17 14.04
N ARG A 7 9.18 30.38 13.15
CA ARG A 7 8.51 31.65 12.98
C ARG A 7 7.69 32.04 14.21
N ASP A 8 7.04 31.09 14.83
CA ASP A 8 6.14 31.29 15.97
C ASP A 8 6.87 31.73 17.24
N ARG A 9 8.15 31.39 17.39
CA ARG A 9 8.98 31.86 18.51
C ARG A 9 9.31 33.36 18.47
N GLN A 10 9.12 34.01 17.33
CA GLN A 10 9.35 35.44 17.16
C GLN A 10 8.10 36.30 17.40
N TYR A 11 6.94 35.66 17.43
CA TYR A 11 5.64 36.32 17.65
C TYR A 11 5.01 35.70 18.90
N ASN A 12 4.54 36.51 19.81
CA ASN A 12 3.90 36.08 21.05
C ASN A 12 2.55 35.39 20.74
N ILE A 13 2.60 34.18 20.18
CA ILE A 13 1.41 33.38 19.83
C ILE A 13 1.00 32.63 21.08
N PRO A 14 -0.26 32.78 21.57
CA PRO A 14 -0.70 32.22 22.84
C PRO A 14 -0.78 30.69 22.84
N GLU A 15 -1.02 30.05 21.70
CA GLU A 15 -1.16 28.60 21.61
C GLU A 15 -0.87 28.12 20.17
N ILE A 16 -0.17 26.99 20.04
CA ILE A 16 0.10 26.33 18.76
C ILE A 16 -0.53 24.93 18.81
N GLY A 17 -1.56 24.71 18.00
CA GLY A 17 -2.16 23.39 17.78
C GLY A 17 -1.53 22.67 16.57
N ILE A 18 -1.38 21.36 16.67
CA ILE A 18 -1.02 20.50 15.55
C ILE A 18 -2.04 19.35 15.45
N GLU A 19 -2.35 18.96 14.23
CA GLU A 19 -3.24 17.83 13.94
C GLU A 19 -2.45 16.76 13.16
N PRO A 20 -1.60 15.98 13.85
CA PRO A 20 -0.80 14.95 13.19
C PRO A 20 -1.71 13.82 12.70
N GLY A 21 -1.49 13.38 11.47
CA GLY A 21 -2.22 12.27 10.86
C GLY A 21 -1.30 11.11 10.53
N ARG A 22 -0.93 10.97 9.25
CA ARG A 22 -0.08 9.89 8.74
C ARG A 22 1.24 9.71 9.52
N SER A 23 1.83 10.79 9.99
CA SER A 23 3.10 10.76 10.74
C SER A 23 3.06 9.96 12.04
N ILE A 24 1.86 9.68 12.58
CA ILE A 24 1.73 8.91 13.83
C ILE A 24 1.97 7.42 13.57
N VAL A 25 1.34 6.83 12.55
CA VAL A 25 1.31 5.38 12.34
C VAL A 25 1.64 4.95 10.90
N GLY A 26 1.89 5.87 9.99
CA GLY A 26 2.14 5.55 8.58
C GLY A 26 3.26 4.52 8.42
N GLU A 27 4.40 4.77 9.04
CA GLU A 27 5.59 3.90 8.95
C GLU A 27 5.47 2.60 9.74
N ALA A 28 4.52 2.51 10.68
CA ALA A 28 4.30 1.31 11.49
C ALA A 28 3.54 0.20 10.74
N GLY A 29 3.01 0.50 9.54
CA GLY A 29 2.25 -0.46 8.75
C GLY A 29 2.91 -0.81 7.43
N ILE A 30 2.75 -2.07 7.04
CA ILE A 30 3.10 -2.60 5.73
C ILE A 30 1.89 -3.31 5.13
N THR A 31 1.82 -3.38 3.80
CA THR A 31 0.85 -4.22 3.09
C THR A 31 1.60 -5.31 2.34
N LEU A 32 1.20 -6.56 2.57
CA LEU A 32 1.79 -7.71 1.90
C LEU A 32 0.95 -8.09 0.68
N TYR A 33 1.63 -8.36 -0.42
CA TYR A 33 1.04 -8.82 -1.67
C TYR A 33 1.77 -10.05 -2.19
N GLU A 34 1.04 -10.96 -2.80
CA GLU A 34 1.61 -12.06 -3.56
C GLU A 34 1.77 -11.66 -5.03
N VAL A 35 2.95 -11.93 -5.59
CA VAL A 35 3.26 -11.68 -7.00
C VAL A 35 2.48 -12.64 -7.90
N GLY A 36 1.76 -12.08 -8.83
CA GLY A 36 1.01 -12.78 -9.87
C GLY A 36 1.78 -12.86 -11.19
N THR A 37 1.22 -12.28 -12.24
CA THR A 37 1.83 -12.27 -13.59
C THR A 37 2.91 -11.21 -13.68
N ILE A 38 4.01 -11.55 -14.34
CA ILE A 38 5.06 -10.60 -14.69
C ILE A 38 5.05 -10.43 -16.20
N LYS A 39 5.04 -9.16 -16.64
CA LYS A 39 5.08 -8.81 -18.06
C LYS A 39 6.22 -7.84 -18.32
N ASP A 40 7.19 -8.30 -19.08
CA ASP A 40 8.27 -7.45 -19.59
C ASP A 40 7.89 -6.94 -20.98
N ILE A 41 7.97 -5.61 -21.16
CA ILE A 41 7.74 -4.95 -22.45
C ILE A 41 9.05 -4.25 -22.83
N PRO A 42 9.87 -4.87 -23.69
CA PRO A 42 11.21 -4.36 -24.02
C PRO A 42 11.17 -2.91 -24.48
N GLY A 43 12.02 -2.07 -23.90
CA GLY A 43 12.13 -0.64 -24.20
C GLY A 43 11.02 0.23 -23.63
N VAL A 44 10.09 -0.34 -22.87
CA VAL A 44 8.98 0.39 -22.24
C VAL A 44 9.03 0.25 -20.72
N ASN A 45 8.66 -0.92 -20.19
CA ASN A 45 8.63 -1.17 -18.74
C ASN A 45 8.42 -2.65 -18.44
N LYS A 46 8.84 -3.07 -17.24
CA LYS A 46 8.49 -4.36 -16.66
C LYS A 46 7.39 -4.17 -15.60
N TYR A 47 6.33 -4.91 -15.75
CA TYR A 47 5.20 -4.90 -14.82
C TYR A 47 5.18 -6.16 -13.98
N VAL A 48 5.06 -5.99 -12.68
CA VAL A 48 4.88 -7.06 -11.70
C VAL A 48 3.48 -6.91 -11.12
N SER A 49 2.54 -7.78 -11.53
CA SER A 49 1.19 -7.72 -10.97
C SER A 49 1.13 -8.43 -9.63
N VAL A 50 0.21 -7.98 -8.78
CA VAL A 50 0.00 -8.55 -7.45
C VAL A 50 -1.49 -8.85 -7.21
N ASP A 51 -1.77 -9.59 -6.14
CA ASP A 51 -3.12 -10.03 -5.77
C ASP A 51 -4.02 -8.94 -5.16
N GLY A 52 -3.52 -7.71 -4.99
CA GLY A 52 -4.29 -6.52 -4.60
C GLY A 52 -4.47 -5.52 -5.73
N GLY A 53 -4.76 -4.27 -5.39
CA GLY A 53 -4.94 -3.19 -6.35
C GLY A 53 -5.48 -1.90 -5.74
N MET A 54 -5.95 -0.99 -6.59
CA MET A 54 -6.48 0.30 -6.15
C MET A 54 -7.70 0.18 -5.23
N SER A 55 -8.35 -0.97 -5.14
CA SER A 55 -9.42 -1.23 -4.17
C SER A 55 -8.94 -1.20 -2.72
N ASP A 56 -7.71 -1.58 -2.46
CA ASP A 56 -7.07 -1.58 -1.13
C ASP A 56 -5.92 -0.57 -1.02
N HIS A 57 -5.35 -0.13 -2.15
CA HIS A 57 -4.23 0.82 -2.23
C HIS A 57 -4.52 1.97 -3.19
N ILE A 58 -5.50 2.80 -2.86
CA ILE A 58 -6.00 3.86 -3.75
C ILE A 58 -5.07 5.07 -3.88
N ARG A 59 -4.16 5.30 -2.94
CA ARG A 59 -3.44 6.58 -2.82
C ARG A 59 -2.49 6.87 -3.98
N THR A 60 -1.90 5.87 -4.60
CA THR A 60 -1.07 6.05 -5.81
C THR A 60 -1.92 6.56 -6.97
N ALA A 61 -3.10 5.98 -7.19
CA ALA A 61 -4.02 6.41 -8.25
C ALA A 61 -4.64 7.79 -7.94
N LEU A 62 -5.05 8.04 -6.70
CA LEU A 62 -5.82 9.24 -6.32
C LEU A 62 -4.94 10.48 -6.14
N TYR A 63 -3.74 10.32 -5.58
CA TYR A 63 -2.88 11.43 -5.17
C TYR A 63 -1.49 11.42 -5.82
N GLY A 64 -1.18 10.44 -6.67
CA GLY A 64 0.18 10.24 -7.15
C GLY A 64 1.18 9.93 -6.04
N ALA A 65 0.69 9.37 -4.91
CA ALA A 65 1.53 9.08 -3.76
C ALA A 65 2.60 8.03 -4.12
N GLN A 66 3.82 8.27 -3.68
CA GLN A 66 4.94 7.36 -3.90
C GLN A 66 5.10 6.44 -2.70
N TYR A 67 5.40 5.19 -3.00
CA TYR A 67 5.65 4.13 -2.01
C TYR A 67 6.88 3.34 -2.40
N GLU A 68 7.46 2.67 -1.42
CA GLU A 68 8.54 1.70 -1.62
C GLU A 68 8.00 0.29 -1.41
N ALA A 69 8.58 -0.66 -2.12
CA ALA A 69 8.28 -2.08 -1.97
C ALA A 69 9.55 -2.91 -1.86
N LEU A 70 9.48 -3.96 -1.06
CA LEU A 70 10.58 -4.88 -0.83
C LEU A 70 10.13 -6.32 -1.11
N LEU A 71 11.00 -7.12 -1.70
CA LEU A 71 10.87 -8.57 -1.71
C LEU A 71 11.17 -9.09 -0.30
N VAL A 72 10.26 -9.90 0.29
CA VAL A 72 10.36 -10.25 1.72
C VAL A 72 10.52 -11.73 2.01
N ASN A 73 10.29 -12.61 1.05
CA ASN A 73 10.47 -14.05 1.22
C ASN A 73 11.86 -14.57 0.82
N ARG A 74 12.69 -13.70 0.23
CA ARG A 74 14.07 -14.00 -0.14
C ARG A 74 14.96 -12.78 0.09
N ASN A 75 16.23 -13.02 0.46
CA ASN A 75 17.19 -11.95 0.69
C ASN A 75 18.04 -11.73 -0.56
N GLU A 76 17.55 -10.92 -1.49
CA GLU A 76 18.21 -10.60 -2.74
C GLU A 76 18.30 -9.07 -2.92
N LYS A 77 19.38 -8.63 -3.58
CA LYS A 77 19.55 -7.19 -3.84
C LYS A 77 18.67 -6.75 -4.99
N ALA A 78 18.02 -5.62 -4.80
CA ALA A 78 17.34 -4.92 -5.87
C ALA A 78 18.35 -4.46 -6.95
N ASN A 79 18.05 -4.73 -8.21
CA ASN A 79 18.89 -4.42 -9.35
C ASN A 79 18.11 -4.02 -10.61
N GLU A 80 16.78 -3.92 -10.49
CA GLU A 80 15.92 -3.59 -11.61
C GLU A 80 14.76 -2.68 -11.14
N SER A 81 14.41 -1.70 -11.99
CA SER A 81 13.24 -0.84 -11.78
C SER A 81 12.03 -1.45 -12.46
N VAL A 82 10.93 -1.60 -11.73
CA VAL A 82 9.69 -2.19 -12.23
C VAL A 82 8.47 -1.38 -11.78
N THR A 83 7.34 -1.56 -12.45
CA THR A 83 6.05 -1.04 -11.97
C THR A 83 5.26 -2.17 -11.33
N ILE A 84 4.89 -2.00 -10.04
CA ILE A 84 3.98 -2.92 -9.35
C ILE A 84 2.55 -2.49 -9.69
N ALA A 85 1.82 -3.36 -10.35
CA ALA A 85 0.45 -3.14 -10.77
C ALA A 85 -0.52 -4.05 -10.01
N GLY A 86 -1.73 -3.57 -9.79
CA GLY A 86 -2.81 -4.39 -9.27
C GLY A 86 -3.39 -5.34 -10.31
N LYS A 87 -4.45 -6.04 -9.91
CA LYS A 87 -5.16 -7.02 -10.75
C LYS A 87 -6.45 -6.50 -11.37
N LEU A 88 -6.74 -5.22 -11.18
CA LEU A 88 -7.97 -4.61 -11.70
C LEU A 88 -7.78 -4.16 -13.15
N CYS A 89 -8.87 -4.18 -13.92
CA CYS A 89 -8.86 -3.77 -15.33
C CYS A 89 -8.94 -2.24 -15.47
N GLU A 90 -7.94 -1.55 -14.90
CA GLU A 90 -7.85 -0.10 -14.87
C GLU A 90 -6.42 0.37 -15.14
N SER A 91 -6.25 1.37 -15.99
CA SER A 91 -4.93 1.94 -16.31
C SER A 91 -4.27 2.61 -15.08
N GLY A 92 -5.07 3.05 -14.13
CA GLY A 92 -4.62 3.65 -12.87
C GLY A 92 -4.33 2.65 -11.75
N ASP A 93 -4.50 1.34 -11.99
CA ASP A 93 -4.29 0.31 -10.97
C ASP A 93 -2.80 0.02 -10.75
N ILE A 94 -2.09 1.06 -10.34
CA ILE A 94 -0.66 1.04 -10.00
C ILE A 94 -0.50 1.18 -8.50
N ILE A 95 0.26 0.27 -7.91
CA ILE A 95 0.57 0.28 -6.48
C ILE A 95 1.86 1.06 -6.22
N VAL A 96 2.94 0.69 -6.91
CA VAL A 96 4.23 1.40 -6.80
C VAL A 96 4.80 1.62 -8.20
N ARG A 97 5.18 2.85 -8.50
CA ARG A 97 5.96 3.21 -9.69
C ARG A 97 7.45 3.11 -9.36
N ASP A 98 8.25 2.69 -10.33
CA ASP A 98 9.72 2.66 -10.24
C ASP A 98 10.23 1.90 -8.99
N ALA A 99 9.52 0.83 -8.61
CA ALA A 99 9.91 -0.04 -7.50
C ALA A 99 11.25 -0.73 -7.81
N GLN A 100 12.17 -0.70 -6.85
CA GLN A 100 13.46 -1.36 -7.00
C GLN A 100 13.34 -2.80 -6.48
N LEU A 101 13.35 -3.78 -7.38
CA LEU A 101 13.24 -5.20 -7.05
C LEU A 101 14.41 -6.00 -7.64
N PRO A 102 14.67 -7.22 -7.13
CA PRO A 102 15.55 -8.16 -7.81
C PRO A 102 14.98 -8.56 -9.17
N SER A 103 15.83 -8.66 -10.20
CA SER A 103 15.41 -9.15 -11.53
C SER A 103 14.91 -10.60 -11.52
N SER A 104 15.26 -11.35 -10.48
CA SER A 104 14.82 -12.73 -10.21
C SER A 104 13.41 -12.84 -9.60
N VAL A 105 12.70 -11.72 -9.37
CA VAL A 105 11.33 -11.77 -8.85
C VAL A 105 10.45 -12.64 -9.76
N HIS A 106 9.65 -13.52 -9.16
CA HIS A 106 8.80 -14.45 -9.89
C HIS A 106 7.43 -14.61 -9.23
N ARG A 107 6.52 -15.23 -9.93
CA ARG A 107 5.18 -15.56 -9.43
C ARG A 107 5.27 -16.37 -8.14
N GLY A 108 4.44 -15.98 -7.16
CA GLY A 108 4.39 -16.59 -5.82
C GLY A 108 5.36 -15.97 -4.82
N ASP A 109 6.20 -15.01 -5.23
CA ASP A 109 6.97 -14.19 -4.28
C ASP A 109 6.06 -13.26 -3.49
N TYR A 110 6.55 -12.76 -2.35
CA TYR A 110 5.84 -11.80 -1.52
C TYR A 110 6.54 -10.46 -1.51
N LEU A 111 5.77 -9.41 -1.76
CA LEU A 111 6.21 -8.02 -1.69
C LEU A 111 5.58 -7.33 -0.50
N ALA A 112 6.37 -6.57 0.25
CA ALA A 112 5.88 -5.65 1.28
C ALA A 112 5.91 -4.23 0.74
N VAL A 113 4.75 -3.58 0.65
CA VAL A 113 4.66 -2.13 0.40
C VAL A 113 4.73 -1.42 1.74
N LEU A 114 5.71 -0.50 1.87
CA LEU A 114 6.03 0.16 3.12
C LEU A 114 5.10 1.35 3.40
N SER A 115 5.11 1.80 4.66
CA SER A 115 4.43 3.04 5.09
C SER A 115 2.93 3.06 4.82
N THR A 116 2.26 1.93 4.98
CA THR A 116 0.82 1.79 4.73
C THR A 116 -0.04 1.80 6.00
N GLY A 117 0.51 2.18 7.16
CA GLY A 117 -0.19 2.16 8.45
C GLY A 117 -1.30 3.22 8.60
N ALA A 118 -1.37 4.20 7.70
CA ALA A 118 -2.41 5.23 7.71
C ALA A 118 -3.00 5.45 6.33
N TYR A 119 -4.33 5.67 6.29
CA TYR A 119 -5.08 5.96 5.05
C TYR A 119 -4.98 4.87 3.98
N HIS A 120 -4.93 3.61 4.40
CA HIS A 120 -4.99 2.42 3.55
C HIS A 120 -6.29 1.65 3.80
N TYR A 121 -6.37 0.87 4.88
CA TYR A 121 -7.58 0.11 5.18
C TYR A 121 -8.82 1.00 5.29
N SER A 122 -8.70 2.20 5.89
CA SER A 122 -9.81 3.15 6.01
C SER A 122 -10.29 3.71 4.66
N MET A 123 -9.45 3.67 3.63
CA MET A 123 -9.79 4.08 2.26
C MET A 123 -10.10 2.88 1.35
N ALA A 124 -9.95 1.65 1.85
CA ALA A 124 -10.26 0.46 1.06
C ALA A 124 -11.74 0.40 0.70
N SER A 125 -12.02 0.03 -0.54
CA SER A 125 -13.36 -0.04 -1.12
C SER A 125 -13.67 -1.43 -1.66
N ASN A 126 -14.90 -1.65 -2.09
CA ASN A 126 -15.30 -2.84 -2.81
C ASN A 126 -15.34 -2.61 -4.34
N TYR A 127 -14.50 -1.71 -4.84
CA TYR A 127 -14.38 -1.49 -6.27
C TYR A 127 -14.12 -2.82 -7.00
N ASN A 128 -14.80 -3.03 -8.12
CA ASN A 128 -14.82 -4.28 -8.88
C ASN A 128 -15.15 -5.53 -8.02
N GLN A 129 -15.99 -5.37 -6.99
CA GLN A 129 -16.41 -6.44 -6.07
C GLN A 129 -15.23 -7.08 -5.33
N MET A 130 -14.14 -6.34 -5.14
CA MET A 130 -13.00 -6.82 -4.38
C MET A 130 -13.29 -6.82 -2.88
N GLN A 131 -12.88 -7.89 -2.21
CA GLN A 131 -12.99 -8.00 -0.76
C GLN A 131 -11.93 -7.12 -0.08
N LYS A 132 -12.30 -6.41 0.98
CA LYS A 132 -11.34 -5.69 1.82
C LYS A 132 -10.39 -6.69 2.52
N PRO A 133 -9.08 -6.39 2.62
CA PRO A 133 -8.11 -7.28 3.23
C PRO A 133 -8.30 -7.40 4.74
N SER A 134 -7.67 -8.41 5.35
CA SER A 134 -7.51 -8.50 6.80
C SER A 134 -6.43 -7.55 7.31
N VAL A 135 -6.49 -7.23 8.62
CA VAL A 135 -5.44 -6.47 9.30
C VAL A 135 -4.95 -7.24 10.52
N PHE A 136 -3.64 -7.31 10.65
CA PHE A 136 -2.96 -7.95 11.77
C PHE A 136 -2.09 -6.97 12.52
N PHE A 137 -2.09 -7.02 13.84
CA PHE A 137 -1.09 -6.37 14.67
C PHE A 137 0.01 -7.37 15.03
N LEU A 138 1.25 -6.93 14.85
CA LEU A 138 2.44 -7.72 15.18
C LEU A 138 3.08 -7.15 16.45
N LYS A 139 3.29 -8.00 17.45
CA LYS A 139 4.00 -7.64 18.66
C LYS A 139 4.72 -8.86 19.24
N ASP A 140 5.98 -8.71 19.63
CA ASP A 140 6.78 -9.75 20.28
C ASP A 140 6.76 -11.10 19.54
N GLY A 141 6.91 -11.06 18.20
CA GLY A 141 6.87 -12.24 17.34
C GLY A 141 5.50 -12.91 17.19
N LYS A 142 4.43 -12.28 17.69
CA LYS A 142 3.06 -12.79 17.60
C LYS A 142 2.22 -11.93 16.67
N ALA A 143 1.38 -12.58 15.86
CA ALA A 143 0.39 -11.94 15.01
C ALA A 143 -1.01 -12.07 15.64
N ARG A 144 -1.74 -10.96 15.71
CA ARG A 144 -3.14 -10.93 16.17
C ARG A 144 -4.00 -10.29 15.12
N GLU A 145 -4.96 -11.03 14.56
CA GLU A 145 -5.95 -10.48 13.66
C GLU A 145 -6.83 -9.46 14.40
N VAL A 146 -6.89 -8.23 13.90
CA VAL A 146 -7.70 -7.15 14.46
C VAL A 146 -8.87 -6.78 13.54
N ILE A 147 -8.74 -7.04 12.24
CA ILE A 147 -9.82 -6.92 11.27
C ILE A 147 -9.79 -8.17 10.38
N LYS A 148 -10.92 -8.87 10.33
CA LYS A 148 -11.08 -10.04 9.47
C LYS A 148 -11.21 -9.62 8.01
N ARG A 149 -10.69 -10.45 7.10
CA ARG A 149 -10.96 -10.30 5.66
C ARG A 149 -12.47 -10.31 5.43
N GLN A 150 -12.94 -9.39 4.59
CA GLN A 150 -14.35 -9.37 4.18
C GLN A 150 -14.70 -10.65 3.42
N SER A 151 -15.83 -11.27 3.78
CA SER A 151 -16.34 -12.46 3.09
C SER A 151 -17.10 -12.09 1.82
N LEU A 152 -17.21 -13.02 0.86
CA LEU A 152 -18.04 -12.82 -0.34
C LEU A 152 -19.50 -12.54 0.02
N ARG A 153 -20.03 -13.18 1.08
CA ARG A 153 -21.39 -12.90 1.56
C ARG A 153 -21.58 -11.46 1.98
N GLN A 154 -20.57 -10.83 2.56
CA GLN A 154 -20.64 -9.41 2.97
C GLN A 154 -20.63 -8.45 1.78
N LEU A 155 -20.12 -8.84 0.62
CA LEU A 155 -20.20 -8.02 -0.60
C LEU A 155 -21.64 -7.84 -1.08
N ILE A 156 -22.44 -8.88 -0.96
CA ILE A 156 -23.81 -8.95 -1.48
C ILE A 156 -24.88 -8.82 -0.39
N ILE A 157 -24.51 -8.40 0.83
CA ILE A 157 -25.42 -8.37 1.98
C ILE A 157 -26.61 -7.42 1.79
N ASN A 158 -26.43 -6.40 0.95
CA ASN A 158 -27.46 -5.41 0.63
C ASN A 158 -28.21 -5.73 -0.67
N ASP A 159 -27.86 -6.81 -1.36
CA ASP A 159 -28.56 -7.19 -2.58
C ASP A 159 -29.93 -7.79 -2.22
N THR A 160 -30.96 -7.31 -2.87
CA THR A 160 -32.32 -7.82 -2.72
C THR A 160 -32.60 -8.84 -3.84
N LYS A 161 -33.41 -9.87 -3.50
CA LYS A 161 -33.86 -10.87 -4.48
C LYS A 161 -34.97 -10.29 -5.35
#